data_b5b1f888823cb9c15254b5e5fbe16534
#
_entry.id   b5b1f888823cb9c15254b5e5fbe16534
#
_cell.length_a   1.000
_cell.length_b   1.000
_cell.length_c   1.000
_cell.angle_alpha   90.00
_cell.angle_beta   90.00
_cell.angle_gamma   90.00
#
_symmetry.space_group_name_H-M   'P 1'
#
loop_
_entity.id
_entity.type
_entity.pdbx_description
1 polymer ?
#
loop_
_entity_poly.entity_id
_entity_poly.type
_entity_poly.pdbx_seq_one_letter_code
_entity_poly.pdbx_strand_id
1 'polypeptide(L)'
;FGNGMAGIWGENTKIVYDGREASAVISLMRNYAKEAEEKVFYIPAQRVFSISDGRPKAFSEFDPTAPYVLRQFSEILRVFMSIGLGGNTTLFPLKTRLKSAQKKSFDISIFHGGRVELENENGQRKMRMKVDGMDMPFMTWSAGQKEFMPLLMGFYCVSGPPMQLLNKDQYDYIVIEDPEMGLHPKAIMSVLLEILELVQMGKKVIVSTHSTVPLEFVWAFNILKRSANKNREAGLAKLFDVSGKGAGIFAGIFDKSIRTYAFERKGEKVESVDISSLDALDEQPVVSEWGGLSSFASRASELVTKYCDE
;
A
#
# COMPACT_ATOMS: atom_id res chain seq x y z
N PHE A 1 31.37 18.08 -27.16
CA PHE A 1 29.91 18.23 -27.03
C PHE A 1 29.51 19.45 -27.86
N GLY A 2 28.86 19.24 -29.02
CA GLY A 2 28.32 20.31 -29.84
C GLY A 2 27.10 20.93 -29.17
N ASN A 3 26.76 22.15 -29.60
CA ASN A 3 25.65 22.98 -29.13
C ASN A 3 24.38 22.18 -28.87
N GLY A 4 24.21 21.67 -27.64
CA GLY A 4 23.05 20.91 -27.20
C GLY A 4 22.12 21.84 -26.42
N MET A 5 20.87 21.97 -26.86
CA MET A 5 19.81 22.61 -26.08
C MET A 5 19.22 21.59 -25.13
N ALA A 6 19.40 21.76 -23.83
CA ALA A 6 18.59 21.10 -22.83
C ALA A 6 17.47 22.06 -22.38
N GLY A 7 16.22 21.69 -22.56
CA GLY A 7 15.09 22.49 -22.16
C GLY A 7 14.28 21.79 -21.06
N ILE A 8 13.99 22.51 -19.99
CA ILE A 8 12.97 22.13 -19.01
C ILE A 8 11.71 22.89 -19.39
N TRP A 9 10.61 22.17 -19.59
CA TRP A 9 9.32 22.71 -19.95
C TRP A 9 8.43 22.86 -18.71
N GLY A 10 8.20 24.07 -18.28
CA GLY A 10 7.05 24.43 -17.45
C GLY A 10 6.15 25.34 -18.28
N GLU A 11 4.88 25.48 -17.92
CA GLU A 11 3.85 26.12 -18.74
C GLU A 11 4.23 27.50 -19.30
N ASN A 12 5.26 28.20 -18.80
CA ASN A 12 5.70 29.51 -19.32
C ASN A 12 7.21 29.77 -19.23
N THR A 13 8.06 28.79 -19.04
CA THR A 13 9.50 29.05 -18.88
C THR A 13 10.36 28.12 -19.73
N LYS A 14 11.08 28.67 -20.70
CA LYS A 14 12.08 27.97 -21.49
C LYS A 14 13.47 28.36 -20.99
N ILE A 15 14.22 27.43 -20.41
CA ILE A 15 15.62 27.65 -20.05
C ILE A 15 16.49 27.05 -21.17
N VAL A 16 17.24 27.87 -21.85
CA VAL A 16 18.17 27.49 -22.94
C VAL A 16 19.58 27.53 -22.36
N TYR A 17 20.28 26.42 -22.47
CA TYR A 17 21.67 26.26 -22.03
C TYR A 17 22.63 26.31 -23.22
N ASP A 18 23.64 27.18 -23.18
CA ASP A 18 24.67 27.36 -24.22
C ASP A 18 26.07 26.84 -23.80
N GLY A 19 26.18 26.13 -22.73
CA GLY A 19 27.44 25.53 -22.22
C GLY A 19 28.28 26.44 -21.32
N ARG A 20 27.93 27.74 -21.13
CA ARG A 20 28.73 28.67 -20.32
C ARG A 20 28.23 28.87 -18.89
N GLU A 21 27.02 28.47 -18.57
CA GLU A 21 26.39 28.66 -17.24
C GLU A 21 25.92 27.35 -16.58
N ALA A 22 26.66 26.26 -16.77
CA ALA A 22 26.31 24.96 -16.22
C ALA A 22 26.03 24.97 -14.71
N SER A 23 26.79 25.73 -13.95
CA SER A 23 26.66 25.79 -12.50
C SER A 23 25.36 26.50 -12.04
N ALA A 24 24.96 27.55 -12.76
CA ALA A 24 23.73 28.30 -12.47
C ALA A 24 22.48 27.45 -12.83
N VAL A 25 22.51 26.76 -13.98
CA VAL A 25 21.43 25.86 -14.40
C VAL A 25 21.31 24.66 -13.47
N ILE A 26 22.42 24.05 -13.06
CA ILE A 26 22.41 22.93 -12.09
C ILE A 26 21.91 23.41 -10.72
N SER A 27 22.25 24.60 -10.29
CA SER A 27 21.76 25.22 -9.06
C SER A 27 20.26 25.51 -9.13
N LEU A 28 19.79 26.07 -10.25
CA LEU A 28 18.36 26.27 -10.53
C LEU A 28 17.60 24.94 -10.56
N MET A 29 18.11 23.94 -11.27
CA MET A 29 17.52 22.59 -11.30
C MET A 29 17.46 21.94 -9.91
N ARG A 30 18.50 22.09 -9.08
CA ARG A 30 18.48 21.60 -7.70
C ARG A 30 17.47 22.34 -6.82
N ASN A 31 17.30 23.64 -7.02
CA ASN A 31 16.31 24.42 -6.28
C ASN A 31 14.88 24.08 -6.74
N TYR A 32 14.66 23.93 -8.06
CA TYR A 32 13.38 23.46 -8.61
C TYR A 32 13.04 22.04 -8.16
N ALA A 33 14.02 21.14 -8.13
CA ALA A 33 13.83 19.79 -7.61
C ALA A 33 13.54 19.76 -6.10
N LYS A 34 14.04 20.75 -5.33
CA LYS A 34 13.69 20.91 -3.91
C LYS A 34 12.29 21.46 -3.69
N GLU A 35 11.81 22.33 -4.58
CA GLU A 35 10.44 22.88 -4.50
C GLU A 35 9.39 21.90 -5.02
N ALA A 36 9.76 20.98 -5.90
CA ALA A 36 8.90 19.95 -6.47
C ALA A 36 9.15 18.56 -5.85
N GLU A 37 9.42 18.50 -4.54
CA GLU A 37 9.50 17.21 -3.84
C GLU A 37 8.17 16.48 -3.96
N GLU A 38 8.19 15.26 -4.52
CA GLU A 38 7.03 14.41 -4.60
C GLU A 38 6.58 14.01 -3.19
N LYS A 39 5.40 14.49 -2.79
CA LYS A 39 4.84 14.23 -1.46
C LYS A 39 3.96 12.98 -1.40
N VAL A 40 3.72 12.35 -2.54
CA VAL A 40 2.83 11.21 -2.67
C VAL A 40 3.63 9.96 -3.00
N PHE A 41 3.51 8.93 -2.19
CA PHE A 41 3.96 7.58 -2.54
C PHE A 41 2.77 6.77 -3.01
N TYR A 42 2.85 6.24 -4.24
CA TYR A 42 1.73 5.57 -4.88
C TYR A 42 2.02 4.07 -5.06
N ILE A 43 1.13 3.23 -4.54
CA ILE A 43 1.16 1.77 -4.70
C ILE A 43 -0.02 1.38 -5.60
N PRO A 44 0.21 1.06 -6.88
CA PRO A 44 -0.86 0.79 -7.85
C PRO A 44 -1.52 -0.57 -7.63
N ALA A 45 -2.76 -0.71 -8.12
CA ALA A 45 -3.48 -2.00 -8.13
C ALA A 45 -2.72 -3.05 -8.95
N GLN A 46 -2.18 -2.66 -10.12
CA GLN A 46 -1.45 -3.57 -11.02
C GLN A 46 0.00 -3.85 -10.57
N ARG A 47 0.29 -3.71 -9.28
CA ARG A 47 1.66 -3.83 -8.72
C ARG A 47 2.38 -5.15 -9.03
N VAL A 48 1.65 -6.23 -9.26
CA VAL A 48 2.25 -7.52 -9.67
C VAL A 48 3.01 -7.42 -10.97
N PHE A 49 2.59 -6.54 -11.91
CA PHE A 49 3.29 -6.32 -13.16
C PHE A 49 4.63 -5.58 -13.00
N SER A 50 4.89 -5.03 -11.82
CA SER A 50 6.21 -4.47 -11.50
C SER A 50 7.29 -5.56 -11.35
N ILE A 51 6.89 -6.82 -11.15
CA ILE A 51 7.80 -7.94 -10.95
C ILE A 51 7.83 -8.83 -12.20
N SER A 52 9.02 -9.17 -12.66
CA SER A 52 9.27 -10.13 -13.72
C SER A 52 10.26 -11.18 -13.23
N ASP A 53 9.86 -12.45 -13.24
CA ASP A 53 10.69 -13.58 -12.83
C ASP A 53 11.44 -13.34 -11.49
N GLY A 54 10.72 -12.83 -10.50
CA GLY A 54 11.25 -12.60 -9.15
C GLY A 54 12.10 -11.34 -8.98
N ARG A 55 12.16 -10.43 -9.95
CA ARG A 55 12.83 -9.14 -9.83
C ARG A 55 11.95 -7.98 -10.27
N PRO A 56 12.05 -6.79 -9.66
CA PRO A 56 11.40 -5.61 -10.19
C PRO A 56 11.98 -5.25 -11.57
N LYS A 57 11.08 -4.87 -12.48
CA LYS A 57 11.44 -4.36 -13.81
C LYS A 57 12.08 -2.98 -13.69
N ALA A 58 13.04 -2.67 -14.55
CA ALA A 58 13.47 -1.30 -14.73
C ALA A 58 12.38 -0.47 -15.43
N PHE A 59 12.39 0.84 -15.21
CA PHE A 59 11.45 1.76 -15.86
C PHE A 59 11.42 1.62 -17.39
N SER A 60 12.56 1.34 -17.99
CA SER A 60 12.74 1.16 -19.45
C SER A 60 12.25 -0.20 -19.98
N GLU A 61 11.98 -1.17 -19.11
CA GLU A 61 11.47 -2.51 -19.51
C GLU A 61 9.96 -2.53 -19.72
N PHE A 62 9.27 -1.44 -19.42
CA PHE A 62 7.84 -1.30 -19.66
C PHE A 62 7.56 -0.74 -21.04
N ASP A 63 6.41 -1.14 -21.60
CA ASP A 63 5.85 -0.45 -22.74
C ASP A 63 5.62 1.03 -22.43
N PRO A 64 5.92 1.97 -23.34
CA PRO A 64 5.68 3.41 -23.13
C PRO A 64 4.25 3.77 -22.76
N THR A 65 3.27 2.95 -23.16
CA THR A 65 1.85 3.15 -22.84
C THR A 65 1.46 2.68 -21.43
N ALA A 66 2.35 1.94 -20.74
CA ALA A 66 2.09 1.52 -19.36
C ALA A 66 1.98 2.75 -18.43
N PRO A 67 1.07 2.73 -17.45
CA PRO A 67 0.87 3.85 -16.53
C PRO A 67 2.18 4.28 -15.86
N TYR A 68 2.41 5.59 -15.83
CA TYR A 68 3.62 6.17 -15.22
C TYR A 68 3.81 5.70 -13.77
N VAL A 69 2.73 5.70 -12.99
CA VAL A 69 2.76 5.29 -11.58
C VAL A 69 3.23 3.84 -11.39
N LEU A 70 2.86 2.93 -12.29
CA LEU A 70 3.33 1.54 -12.26
C LEU A 70 4.82 1.45 -12.57
N ARG A 71 5.28 2.18 -13.59
CA ARG A 71 6.70 2.21 -14.00
C ARG A 71 7.56 2.80 -12.90
N GLN A 72 7.12 3.92 -12.32
CA GLN A 72 7.82 4.58 -11.21
C GLN A 72 7.85 3.70 -9.96
N PHE A 73 6.73 3.09 -9.58
CA PHE A 73 6.67 2.15 -8.47
C PHE A 73 7.67 0.99 -8.65
N SER A 74 7.69 0.38 -9.83
CA SER A 74 8.64 -0.68 -10.16
C SER A 74 10.10 -0.25 -10.01
N GLU A 75 10.43 0.96 -10.48
CA GLU A 75 11.78 1.52 -10.35
C GLU A 75 12.19 1.75 -8.90
N ILE A 76 11.25 2.23 -8.06
CA ILE A 76 11.47 2.37 -6.63
C ILE A 76 11.78 1.01 -5.99
N LEU A 77 11.01 -0.03 -6.33
CA LEU A 77 11.27 -1.38 -5.83
C LEU A 77 12.62 -1.93 -6.31
N ARG A 78 13.02 -1.64 -7.55
CA ARG A 78 14.31 -2.03 -8.11
C ARG A 78 15.48 -1.38 -7.36
N VAL A 79 15.37 -0.08 -7.09
CA VAL A 79 16.35 0.66 -6.28
C VAL A 79 16.40 0.09 -4.86
N PHE A 80 15.24 -0.17 -4.25
CA PHE A 80 15.17 -0.79 -2.93
C PHE A 80 15.89 -2.14 -2.88
N MET A 81 15.64 -3.05 -3.83
CA MET A 81 16.32 -4.34 -3.89
C MET A 81 17.84 -4.22 -4.11
N SER A 82 18.27 -3.21 -4.85
CA SER A 82 19.69 -3.03 -5.18
C SER A 82 20.50 -2.50 -3.99
N ILE A 83 20.00 -1.49 -3.30
CA ILE A 83 20.76 -0.77 -2.26
C ILE A 83 20.04 -0.68 -0.90
N GLY A 84 18.72 -0.85 -0.87
CA GLY A 84 17.89 -0.65 0.33
C GLY A 84 18.07 -1.71 1.40
N LEU A 85 18.68 -2.82 1.06
CA LEU A 85 18.86 -3.95 1.97
C LEU A 85 20.18 -3.93 2.74
N GLY A 86 21.08 -2.96 2.45
CA GLY A 86 22.35 -2.82 3.17
C GLY A 86 23.20 -4.09 3.20
N GLY A 87 23.20 -4.86 2.10
CA GLY A 87 23.91 -6.15 2.00
C GLY A 87 23.13 -7.36 2.54
N ASN A 88 21.94 -7.14 3.11
CA ASN A 88 21.06 -8.24 3.55
C ASN A 88 20.45 -8.95 2.34
N THR A 89 20.33 -10.27 2.40
CA THR A 89 19.69 -11.08 1.36
C THR A 89 18.25 -11.44 1.69
N THR A 90 17.81 -11.28 2.94
CA THR A 90 16.45 -11.64 3.38
C THR A 90 15.51 -10.47 3.17
N LEU A 91 14.48 -10.69 2.33
CA LEU A 91 13.37 -9.74 2.13
C LEU A 91 12.22 -9.98 3.11
N PHE A 92 11.91 -11.23 3.43
CA PHE A 92 10.93 -11.53 4.47
C PHE A 92 11.45 -12.66 5.37
N PRO A 93 11.42 -12.45 6.68
CA PRO A 93 11.09 -11.21 7.40
C PRO A 93 12.28 -10.23 7.45
N LEU A 94 12.07 -9.01 7.02
CA LEU A 94 13.09 -7.96 7.14
C LEU A 94 12.98 -7.29 8.52
N LYS A 95 13.83 -7.71 9.45
CA LYS A 95 13.75 -7.32 10.88
C LYS A 95 13.88 -5.81 11.14
N THR A 96 14.57 -5.10 10.26
CA THR A 96 14.79 -3.64 10.37
C THR A 96 13.58 -2.81 9.96
N ARG A 97 12.56 -3.44 9.32
CA ARG A 97 11.42 -2.75 8.71
C ARG A 97 10.05 -3.26 9.14
N LEU A 98 9.99 -4.40 9.84
CA LEU A 98 8.75 -4.95 10.37
C LEU A 98 8.84 -5.08 11.89
N LYS A 99 7.82 -4.61 12.58
CA LYS A 99 7.60 -4.91 13.99
C LYS A 99 7.17 -6.37 14.17
N SER A 100 7.33 -6.90 15.39
CA SER A 100 7.04 -8.31 15.68
C SER A 100 5.58 -8.70 15.40
N ALA A 101 4.63 -7.79 15.63
CA ALA A 101 3.22 -8.05 15.40
C ALA A 101 2.91 -8.23 13.90
N GLN A 102 3.37 -7.30 13.07
CA GLN A 102 3.18 -7.37 11.62
C GLN A 102 3.89 -8.59 11.03
N LYS A 103 5.15 -8.83 11.45
CA LYS A 103 5.88 -10.03 11.03
C LYS A 103 5.07 -11.30 11.30
N LYS A 104 4.58 -11.47 12.55
CA LYS A 104 3.79 -12.64 12.94
C LYS A 104 2.51 -12.75 12.13
N SER A 105 1.82 -11.63 11.91
CA SER A 105 0.56 -11.58 11.17
C SER A 105 0.78 -11.99 9.71
N PHE A 106 1.78 -11.45 9.02
CA PHE A 106 2.12 -11.82 7.65
C PHE A 106 2.60 -13.27 7.52
N ASP A 107 3.38 -13.73 8.49
CA ASP A 107 3.84 -15.12 8.51
C ASP A 107 2.67 -16.10 8.57
N ILE A 108 1.73 -15.89 9.50
CA ILE A 108 0.56 -16.75 9.68
C ILE A 108 -0.39 -16.68 8.47
N SER A 109 -0.59 -15.51 7.90
CA SER A 109 -1.67 -15.28 6.91
C SER A 109 -1.24 -15.39 5.45
N ILE A 110 0.07 -15.30 5.15
CA ILE A 110 0.58 -15.20 3.78
C ILE A 110 1.76 -16.14 3.52
N PHE A 111 2.78 -16.13 4.39
CA PHE A 111 4.02 -16.86 4.13
C PHE A 111 4.07 -18.26 4.76
N HIS A 112 3.27 -18.53 5.79
CA HIS A 112 3.12 -19.84 6.44
C HIS A 112 4.47 -20.50 6.81
N GLY A 113 5.35 -19.74 7.48
CA GLY A 113 6.70 -20.18 7.84
C GLY A 113 7.75 -19.94 6.75
N GLY A 114 7.33 -19.51 5.57
CA GLY A 114 8.22 -19.22 4.46
C GLY A 114 9.10 -18.00 4.67
N ARG A 115 10.32 -18.05 4.13
CA ARG A 115 11.25 -16.92 4.07
C ARG A 115 11.45 -16.51 2.63
N VAL A 116 11.47 -15.20 2.37
CA VAL A 116 11.81 -14.69 1.04
C VAL A 116 13.25 -14.18 1.07
N GLU A 117 14.08 -14.74 0.22
CA GLU A 117 15.48 -14.41 0.10
C GLU A 117 15.81 -13.99 -1.32
N LEU A 118 16.89 -13.20 -1.47
CA LEU A 118 17.46 -12.83 -2.75
C LEU A 118 18.60 -13.78 -3.09
N GLU A 119 18.50 -14.43 -4.21
CA GLU A 119 19.57 -15.23 -4.78
C GLU A 119 20.12 -14.60 -6.07
N ASN A 120 21.38 -14.80 -6.34
CA ASN A 120 22.01 -14.33 -7.56
C ASN A 120 21.91 -15.43 -8.63
N GLU A 121 21.08 -15.22 -9.62
CA GLU A 121 20.93 -16.08 -10.78
C GLU A 121 21.43 -15.33 -12.02
N ASN A 122 22.50 -15.81 -12.64
CA ASN A 122 23.08 -15.22 -13.85
C ASN A 122 23.36 -13.70 -13.73
N GLY A 123 23.86 -13.26 -12.58
CA GLY A 123 24.17 -11.86 -12.31
C GLY A 123 22.96 -11.00 -11.93
N GLN A 124 21.77 -11.58 -11.83
CA GLN A 124 20.56 -10.89 -11.40
C GLN A 124 20.09 -11.38 -10.02
N ARG A 125 19.72 -10.45 -9.15
CA ARG A 125 19.10 -10.78 -7.88
C ARG A 125 17.63 -11.09 -8.09
N LYS A 126 17.22 -12.32 -7.74
CA LYS A 126 15.84 -12.78 -7.84
C LYS A 126 15.31 -13.24 -6.48
N MET A 127 14.02 -13.01 -6.26
CA MET A 127 13.31 -13.48 -5.07
C MET A 127 13.04 -14.98 -5.17
N ARG A 128 13.38 -15.68 -4.10
CA ARG A 128 13.04 -17.09 -3.89
C ARG A 128 12.41 -17.26 -2.52
N MET A 129 11.48 -18.18 -2.39
CA MET A 129 10.86 -18.49 -1.12
C MET A 129 11.33 -19.86 -0.62
N LYS A 130 11.84 -19.87 0.61
CA LYS A 130 12.27 -21.09 1.29
C LYS A 130 11.26 -21.45 2.35
N VAL A 131 10.64 -22.62 2.20
CA VAL A 131 9.62 -23.15 3.11
C VAL A 131 9.70 -24.67 3.17
N ASP A 132 9.70 -25.23 4.36
CA ASP A 132 9.73 -26.70 4.62
C ASP A 132 10.84 -27.44 3.84
N GLY A 133 12.02 -26.83 3.72
CA GLY A 133 13.17 -27.38 2.98
C GLY A 133 13.05 -27.25 1.46
N MET A 134 11.97 -26.72 0.94
CA MET A 134 11.79 -26.43 -0.49
C MET A 134 12.32 -25.03 -0.83
N ASP A 135 12.90 -24.92 -2.01
CA ASP A 135 13.34 -23.65 -2.61
C ASP A 135 12.49 -23.35 -3.84
N MET A 136 11.61 -22.36 -3.70
CA MET A 136 10.56 -22.05 -4.67
C MET A 136 10.88 -20.78 -5.45
N PRO A 137 11.06 -20.84 -6.78
CA PRO A 137 11.17 -19.66 -7.62
C PRO A 137 9.87 -18.87 -7.63
N PHE A 138 9.96 -17.55 -7.84
CA PHE A 138 8.82 -16.63 -7.78
C PHE A 138 7.60 -17.07 -8.61
N MET A 139 7.84 -17.64 -9.78
CA MET A 139 6.77 -18.07 -10.69
C MET A 139 5.87 -19.17 -10.12
N THR A 140 6.35 -19.95 -9.15
CA THR A 140 5.59 -21.05 -8.50
C THR A 140 4.83 -20.60 -7.26
N TRP A 141 4.98 -19.34 -6.82
CA TRP A 141 4.26 -18.83 -5.66
C TRP A 141 2.75 -18.72 -5.92
N SER A 142 1.96 -18.74 -4.86
CA SER A 142 0.52 -18.48 -4.96
C SER A 142 0.24 -17.07 -5.50
N ALA A 143 -0.96 -16.86 -6.04
CA ALA A 143 -1.37 -15.54 -6.52
C ALA A 143 -1.28 -14.49 -5.40
N GLY A 144 -1.77 -14.81 -4.20
CA GLY A 144 -1.70 -13.91 -3.05
C GLY A 144 -0.28 -13.53 -2.64
N GLN A 145 0.66 -14.46 -2.66
CA GLN A 145 2.07 -14.18 -2.36
C GLN A 145 2.71 -13.28 -3.43
N LYS A 146 2.39 -13.51 -4.72
CA LYS A 146 2.87 -12.67 -5.82
C LYS A 146 2.33 -11.25 -5.75
N GLU A 147 1.05 -11.07 -5.44
CA GLU A 147 0.41 -9.76 -5.28
C GLU A 147 0.90 -9.03 -4.03
N PHE A 148 1.11 -9.78 -2.94
CA PHE A 148 1.54 -9.18 -1.68
C PHE A 148 3.00 -8.74 -1.67
N MET A 149 3.89 -9.44 -2.36
CA MET A 149 5.33 -9.15 -2.27
C MET A 149 5.70 -7.73 -2.72
N PRO A 150 5.24 -7.21 -3.87
CA PRO A 150 5.48 -5.82 -4.24
C PRO A 150 4.80 -4.83 -3.27
N LEU A 151 3.64 -5.14 -2.72
CA LEU A 151 2.99 -4.33 -1.68
C LEU A 151 3.87 -4.23 -0.42
N LEU A 152 4.37 -5.37 0.07
CA LEU A 152 5.28 -5.42 1.22
C LEU A 152 6.56 -4.61 0.98
N MET A 153 7.16 -4.72 -0.20
CA MET A 153 8.33 -3.92 -0.56
C MET A 153 8.01 -2.43 -0.60
N GLY A 154 6.82 -2.04 -1.08
CA GLY A 154 6.31 -0.67 -1.01
C GLY A 154 6.22 -0.18 0.43
N PHE A 155 5.67 -0.97 1.34
CA PHE A 155 5.66 -0.65 2.78
C PHE A 155 7.08 -0.48 3.33
N TYR A 156 8.01 -1.33 2.95
CA TYR A 156 9.41 -1.18 3.37
C TYR A 156 10.03 0.15 2.91
N CYS A 157 9.63 0.67 1.76
CA CYS A 157 10.13 1.96 1.28
C CYS A 157 9.63 3.13 2.14
N VAL A 158 8.43 3.03 2.73
CA VAL A 158 7.81 4.14 3.47
C VAL A 158 7.82 3.98 4.99
N SER A 159 7.99 2.76 5.53
CA SER A 159 7.98 2.50 6.98
C SER A 159 9.38 2.29 7.59
N GLY A 160 10.37 1.98 6.79
CA GLY A 160 11.72 1.64 7.26
C GLY A 160 12.61 2.84 7.61
N PRO A 161 13.85 2.58 8.04
CA PRO A 161 14.84 3.64 8.25
C PRO A 161 15.13 4.39 6.93
N PRO A 162 15.51 5.68 6.99
CA PRO A 162 15.87 6.46 5.82
C PRO A 162 16.97 5.78 5.00
N MET A 163 16.87 5.90 3.69
CA MET A 163 17.88 5.42 2.74
C MET A 163 18.38 6.60 1.92
N GLN A 164 19.63 6.53 1.43
CA GLN A 164 20.24 7.62 0.67
C GLN A 164 19.43 8.06 -0.57
N LEU A 165 18.73 7.12 -1.22
CA LEU A 165 17.92 7.37 -2.42
C LEU A 165 16.41 7.33 -2.20
N LEU A 166 15.95 6.86 -1.03
CA LEU A 166 14.54 6.79 -0.68
C LEU A 166 14.34 7.42 0.69
N ASN A 167 14.08 8.71 0.68
CA ASN A 167 13.77 9.44 1.91
C ASN A 167 12.29 9.29 2.22
N LYS A 168 11.95 8.38 3.16
CA LYS A 168 10.56 8.17 3.60
C LYS A 168 9.89 9.44 4.13
N ASP A 169 10.68 10.39 4.65
CA ASP A 169 10.16 11.60 5.27
C ASP A 169 9.68 12.62 4.22
N GLN A 170 10.07 12.43 2.93
CA GLN A 170 9.53 13.26 1.85
C GLN A 170 8.04 12.99 1.58
N TYR A 171 7.54 11.77 1.85
CA TYR A 171 6.16 11.40 1.54
C TYR A 171 5.22 11.72 2.71
N ASP A 172 4.28 12.61 2.47
CA ASP A 172 3.21 12.95 3.42
C ASP A 172 1.96 12.07 3.19
N TYR A 173 1.73 11.70 1.94
CA TYR A 173 0.57 10.92 1.49
C TYR A 173 1.02 9.58 0.94
N ILE A 174 0.31 8.54 1.34
CA ILE A 174 0.48 7.18 0.80
C ILE A 174 -0.83 6.77 0.16
N VAL A 175 -0.82 6.55 -1.14
CA VAL A 175 -1.97 6.03 -1.89
C VAL A 175 -1.76 4.55 -2.14
N ILE A 176 -2.74 3.73 -1.79
CA ILE A 176 -2.70 2.27 -1.94
C ILE A 176 -3.96 1.84 -2.67
N GLU A 177 -3.81 1.36 -3.89
CA GLU A 177 -4.93 0.81 -4.64
C GLU A 177 -5.08 -0.69 -4.36
N ASP A 178 -6.31 -1.09 -4.07
CA ASP A 178 -6.77 -2.47 -3.93
C ASP A 178 -5.78 -3.37 -3.17
N PRO A 179 -5.44 -3.03 -1.91
CA PRO A 179 -4.44 -3.78 -1.13
C PRO A 179 -4.83 -5.25 -0.90
N GLU A 180 -6.11 -5.57 -1.06
CA GLU A 180 -6.68 -6.90 -0.89
C GLU A 180 -6.50 -7.84 -2.07
N MET A 181 -6.01 -7.38 -3.22
CA MET A 181 -5.92 -8.22 -4.44
C MET A 181 -5.22 -9.54 -4.17
N GLY A 182 -5.94 -10.64 -4.51
CA GLY A 182 -5.44 -12.00 -4.35
C GLY A 182 -5.30 -12.49 -2.90
N LEU A 183 -5.70 -11.69 -1.90
CA LEU A 183 -5.51 -12.00 -0.49
C LEU A 183 -6.76 -12.64 0.14
N HIS A 184 -6.52 -13.60 1.02
CA HIS A 184 -7.56 -14.12 1.92
C HIS A 184 -7.93 -13.03 2.97
N PRO A 185 -9.18 -12.95 3.47
CA PRO A 185 -9.60 -11.96 4.47
C PRO A 185 -8.66 -11.79 5.68
N LYS A 186 -8.09 -12.88 6.21
CA LYS A 186 -7.07 -12.80 7.28
C LYS A 186 -5.80 -12.04 6.84
N ALA A 187 -5.39 -12.18 5.59
CA ALA A 187 -4.25 -11.47 5.06
C ALA A 187 -4.56 -9.99 4.86
N ILE A 188 -5.79 -9.63 4.47
CA ILE A 188 -6.26 -8.23 4.38
C ILE A 188 -6.17 -7.57 5.76
N MET A 189 -6.58 -8.24 6.83
CA MET A 189 -6.43 -7.73 8.20
C MET A 189 -4.96 -7.46 8.55
N SER A 190 -4.04 -8.32 8.10
CA SER A 190 -2.60 -8.12 8.31
C SER A 190 -2.07 -6.89 7.55
N VAL A 191 -2.59 -6.64 6.34
CA VAL A 191 -2.27 -5.43 5.56
C VAL A 191 -2.83 -4.17 6.24
N LEU A 192 -4.06 -4.23 6.76
CA LEU A 192 -4.64 -3.12 7.53
C LEU A 192 -3.80 -2.78 8.76
N LEU A 193 -3.22 -3.77 9.43
CA LEU A 193 -2.31 -3.53 10.55
C LEU A 193 -1.07 -2.72 10.14
N GLU A 194 -0.52 -2.96 8.95
CA GLU A 194 0.59 -2.17 8.42
C GLU A 194 0.14 -0.76 8.01
N ILE A 195 -1.05 -0.62 7.41
CA ILE A 195 -1.64 0.69 7.11
C ILE A 195 -1.82 1.52 8.39
N LEU A 196 -2.28 0.91 9.47
CA LEU A 196 -2.40 1.59 10.77
C LEU A 196 -1.03 2.03 11.31
N GLU A 197 0.02 1.28 11.08
CA GLU A 197 1.39 1.69 11.43
C GLU A 197 1.80 2.96 10.67
N LEU A 198 1.51 3.05 9.37
CA LEU A 198 1.77 4.27 8.59
C LEU A 198 1.00 5.47 9.13
N VAL A 199 -0.27 5.28 9.52
CA VAL A 199 -1.08 6.33 10.16
C VAL A 199 -0.49 6.76 11.50
N GLN A 200 0.04 5.83 12.30
CA GLN A 200 0.73 6.14 13.55
C GLN A 200 2.05 6.89 13.34
N MET A 201 2.72 6.64 12.21
CA MET A 201 3.89 7.41 11.78
C MET A 201 3.55 8.83 11.30
N GLY A 202 2.26 9.22 11.30
CA GLY A 202 1.78 10.53 10.87
C GLY A 202 1.50 10.65 9.38
N LYS A 203 1.56 9.54 8.62
CA LYS A 203 1.23 9.55 7.20
C LYS A 203 -0.28 9.67 6.98
N LYS A 204 -0.67 10.37 5.91
CA LYS A 204 -2.05 10.41 5.42
C LYS A 204 -2.22 9.31 4.39
N VAL A 205 -3.04 8.32 4.70
CA VAL A 205 -3.20 7.13 3.86
C VAL A 205 -4.55 7.20 3.13
N ILE A 206 -4.53 6.99 1.82
CA ILE A 206 -5.70 6.88 0.96
C ILE A 206 -5.72 5.45 0.42
N VAL A 207 -6.82 4.75 0.61
CA VAL A 207 -6.99 3.36 0.16
C VAL A 207 -8.21 3.26 -0.73
N SER A 208 -8.05 2.71 -1.94
CA SER A 208 -9.19 2.18 -2.70
C SER A 208 -9.39 0.71 -2.35
N THR A 209 -10.63 0.24 -2.35
CA THR A 209 -10.93 -1.16 -2.03
C THR A 209 -12.24 -1.62 -2.64
N HIS A 210 -12.29 -2.90 -3.03
CA HIS A 210 -13.49 -3.64 -3.42
C HIS A 210 -13.85 -4.73 -2.38
N SER A 211 -13.25 -4.68 -1.18
CA SER A 211 -13.49 -5.64 -0.10
C SER A 211 -14.31 -5.01 1.03
N THR A 212 -15.18 -5.80 1.65
CA THR A 212 -15.90 -5.39 2.86
C THR A 212 -14.99 -5.30 4.08
N VAL A 213 -13.88 -6.06 4.13
CA VAL A 213 -13.01 -6.14 5.32
C VAL A 213 -12.47 -4.79 5.79
N PRO A 214 -11.97 -3.89 4.92
CA PRO A 214 -11.59 -2.55 5.34
C PRO A 214 -12.78 -1.73 5.87
N LEU A 215 -13.97 -1.90 5.30
CA LEU A 215 -15.17 -1.18 5.74
C LEU A 215 -15.68 -1.72 7.08
N GLU A 216 -15.62 -3.02 7.32
CA GLU A 216 -15.92 -3.65 8.61
C GLU A 216 -14.99 -3.10 9.72
N PHE A 217 -13.71 -2.92 9.40
CA PHE A 217 -12.78 -2.25 10.30
C PHE A 217 -13.19 -0.80 10.58
N VAL A 218 -13.52 0.00 9.54
CA VAL A 218 -13.93 1.40 9.70
C VAL A 218 -15.22 1.51 10.50
N TRP A 219 -16.19 0.63 10.25
CA TRP A 219 -17.42 0.54 11.03
C TRP A 219 -17.13 0.27 12.52
N ALA A 220 -16.35 -0.76 12.82
CA ALA A 220 -15.96 -1.11 14.19
C ALA A 220 -15.20 0.04 14.86
N PHE A 221 -14.27 0.68 14.15
CA PHE A 221 -13.53 1.86 14.61
C PHE A 221 -14.49 3.00 14.98
N ASN A 222 -15.46 3.32 14.14
CA ASN A 222 -16.41 4.41 14.36
C ASN A 222 -17.30 4.13 15.58
N ILE A 223 -17.79 2.91 15.75
CA ILE A 223 -18.59 2.52 16.92
C ILE A 223 -17.75 2.60 18.20
N LEU A 224 -16.55 2.05 18.19
CA LEU A 224 -15.65 2.09 19.35
C LEU A 224 -15.20 3.51 19.68
N LYS A 225 -15.00 4.37 18.69
CA LYS A 225 -14.62 5.77 18.88
C LYS A 225 -15.70 6.55 19.69
N ARG A 226 -16.98 6.24 19.46
CA ARG A 226 -18.12 6.85 20.18
C ARG A 226 -18.31 6.28 21.58
N SER A 227 -17.72 5.12 21.88
CA SER A 227 -17.85 4.46 23.17
C SER A 227 -17.08 5.19 24.27
N ALA A 228 -17.69 5.33 25.44
CA ALA A 228 -17.03 5.81 26.64
C ALA A 228 -16.14 4.76 27.33
N ASN A 229 -16.09 3.52 26.81
CA ASN A 229 -15.33 2.44 27.39
C ASN A 229 -13.82 2.70 27.29
N LYS A 230 -13.14 2.75 28.44
CA LYS A 230 -11.68 2.98 28.52
C LYS A 230 -10.83 1.88 27.85
N ASN A 231 -11.39 0.68 27.65
CA ASN A 231 -10.72 -0.46 27.06
C ASN A 231 -10.95 -0.59 25.54
N ARG A 232 -11.48 0.43 24.88
CA ARG A 232 -11.81 0.41 23.45
C ARG A 232 -10.61 0.13 22.53
N GLU A 233 -9.43 0.65 22.88
CA GLU A 233 -8.19 0.35 22.13
C GLU A 233 -7.80 -1.14 22.26
N ALA A 234 -7.94 -1.70 23.45
CA ALA A 234 -7.73 -3.13 23.67
C ALA A 234 -8.76 -3.99 22.92
N GLY A 235 -10.00 -3.49 22.80
CA GLY A 235 -11.04 -4.10 21.98
C GLY A 235 -10.64 -4.15 20.50
N LEU A 236 -10.15 -3.04 19.98
CA LEU A 236 -9.68 -2.94 18.60
C LEU A 236 -8.44 -3.85 18.36
N ALA A 237 -7.51 -3.93 19.33
CA ALA A 237 -6.36 -4.82 19.25
C ALA A 237 -6.77 -6.30 19.15
N LYS A 238 -7.86 -6.70 19.85
CA LYS A 238 -8.40 -8.05 19.75
C LYS A 238 -8.97 -8.38 18.37
N LEU A 239 -9.54 -7.39 17.67
CA LEU A 239 -10.01 -7.58 16.30
C LEU A 239 -8.88 -8.04 15.36
N PHE A 240 -7.64 -7.64 15.63
CA PHE A 240 -6.45 -8.01 14.86
C PHE A 240 -5.64 -9.16 15.48
N ASP A 241 -6.15 -9.84 16.50
CA ASP A 241 -5.41 -10.88 17.25
C ASP A 241 -4.05 -10.40 17.79
N VAL A 242 -3.94 -9.09 18.11
CA VAL A 242 -2.70 -8.48 18.58
C VAL A 242 -2.77 -8.25 20.09
N SER A 243 -1.69 -8.61 20.78
CA SER A 243 -1.56 -8.48 22.24
C SER A 243 -0.18 -7.98 22.67
N GLY A 244 -0.06 -7.62 23.94
CA GLY A 244 1.20 -7.18 24.55
C GLY A 244 1.79 -5.94 23.88
N LYS A 245 3.09 -5.93 23.60
CA LYS A 245 3.76 -4.79 22.96
C LYS A 245 3.23 -4.45 21.55
N GLY A 246 2.68 -5.44 20.85
CA GLY A 246 2.07 -5.22 19.53
C GLY A 246 0.82 -4.34 19.59
N ALA A 247 0.08 -4.38 20.68
CA ALA A 247 -1.11 -3.55 20.88
C ALA A 247 -0.81 -2.05 20.95
N GLY A 248 0.43 -1.65 21.13
CA GLY A 248 0.86 -0.24 21.13
C GLY A 248 0.55 0.51 19.83
N ILE A 249 0.31 -0.18 18.71
CA ILE A 249 -0.12 0.43 17.46
C ILE A 249 -1.51 1.08 17.59
N PHE A 250 -2.32 0.66 18.56
CA PHE A 250 -3.67 1.19 18.77
C PHE A 250 -3.71 2.35 19.79
N ALA A 251 -2.58 2.67 20.43
CA ALA A 251 -2.51 3.77 21.37
C ALA A 251 -2.83 5.10 20.69
N GLY A 252 -3.84 5.83 21.17
CA GLY A 252 -4.30 7.09 20.60
C GLY A 252 -4.90 6.98 19.19
N ILE A 253 -5.23 5.78 18.71
CA ILE A 253 -5.75 5.58 17.34
C ILE A 253 -7.07 6.32 17.14
N PHE A 254 -7.88 6.48 18.19
CA PHE A 254 -9.16 7.17 18.12
C PHE A 254 -9.05 8.70 18.03
N ASP A 255 -7.85 9.26 18.18
CA ASP A 255 -7.58 10.67 17.86
C ASP A 255 -7.48 10.91 16.35
N LYS A 256 -7.32 9.85 15.59
CA LYS A 256 -7.31 9.90 14.12
C LYS A 256 -8.74 9.99 13.57
N SER A 257 -8.86 10.43 12.32
CA SER A 257 -10.12 10.45 11.58
C SER A 257 -10.03 9.55 10.36
N ILE A 258 -11.12 8.83 10.10
CA ILE A 258 -11.30 8.04 8.89
C ILE A 258 -12.51 8.57 8.15
N ARG A 259 -12.40 8.72 6.84
CA ARG A 259 -13.53 9.05 5.96
C ARG A 259 -13.61 8.01 4.86
N THR A 260 -14.85 7.70 4.49
CA THR A 260 -15.13 6.69 3.47
C THR A 260 -16.08 7.29 2.44
N TYR A 261 -15.71 7.11 1.17
CA TYR A 261 -16.48 7.62 0.04
C TYR A 261 -16.78 6.47 -0.91
N ALA A 262 -18.02 6.42 -1.38
CA ALA A 262 -18.41 5.59 -2.53
C ALA A 262 -18.46 6.45 -3.79
N PHE A 263 -18.16 5.85 -4.94
CA PHE A 263 -18.24 6.51 -6.23
C PHE A 263 -19.37 5.88 -7.05
N GLU A 264 -20.37 6.69 -7.40
CA GLU A 264 -21.53 6.26 -8.19
C GLU A 264 -21.51 6.90 -9.57
N ARG A 265 -21.80 6.10 -10.59
CA ARG A 265 -22.01 6.63 -11.92
C ARG A 265 -23.45 7.11 -12.09
N LYS A 266 -23.62 8.40 -12.36
CA LYS A 266 -24.90 9.04 -12.70
C LYS A 266 -24.87 9.56 -14.12
N GLY A 267 -25.35 8.74 -15.05
CA GLY A 267 -25.26 9.05 -16.48
C GLY A 267 -23.81 9.07 -16.96
N GLU A 268 -23.32 10.22 -17.43
CA GLU A 268 -21.95 10.42 -17.91
C GLU A 268 -20.97 10.89 -16.83
N LYS A 269 -21.47 11.17 -15.64
CA LYS A 269 -20.65 11.68 -14.52
C LYS A 269 -20.46 10.61 -13.47
N VAL A 270 -19.36 10.74 -12.72
CA VAL A 270 -19.10 10.00 -11.49
C VAL A 270 -19.19 10.98 -10.33
N GLU A 271 -19.99 10.68 -9.33
CA GLU A 271 -20.14 11.46 -8.11
C GLU A 271 -19.60 10.69 -6.91
N SER A 272 -18.98 11.40 -5.98
CA SER A 272 -18.56 10.83 -4.71
C SER A 272 -19.64 11.06 -3.66
N VAL A 273 -19.98 10.01 -2.91
CA VAL A 273 -20.92 10.06 -1.80
C VAL A 273 -20.17 9.74 -0.51
N ASP A 274 -20.30 10.58 0.51
CA ASP A 274 -19.74 10.30 1.84
C ASP A 274 -20.58 9.23 2.54
N ILE A 275 -19.98 8.06 2.73
CA ILE A 275 -20.58 6.91 3.42
C ILE A 275 -19.89 6.62 4.75
N SER A 276 -19.22 7.62 5.35
CA SER A 276 -18.36 7.43 6.54
C SER A 276 -19.14 6.94 7.77
N SER A 277 -20.47 7.11 7.82
CA SER A 277 -21.30 6.54 8.90
C SER A 277 -21.31 5.03 8.90
N LEU A 278 -21.27 4.41 7.72
CA LEU A 278 -21.48 2.97 7.47
C LEU A 278 -22.70 2.43 8.22
N ASP A 279 -23.74 3.26 8.32
CA ASP A 279 -24.96 2.91 9.04
C ASP A 279 -25.84 2.00 8.16
N ALA A 280 -26.01 0.76 8.57
CA ALA A 280 -26.85 -0.21 7.87
C ALA A 280 -28.35 0.13 7.90
N LEU A 281 -28.76 1.07 8.73
CA LEU A 281 -30.14 1.55 8.84
C LEU A 281 -30.39 2.88 8.12
N ASP A 282 -29.38 3.39 7.38
CA ASP A 282 -29.53 4.63 6.63
C ASP A 282 -30.53 4.45 5.49
N GLU A 283 -31.34 5.48 5.23
CA GLU A 283 -32.36 5.46 4.16
C GLU A 283 -31.74 5.44 2.75
N GLN A 284 -30.50 5.91 2.62
CA GLN A 284 -29.80 5.90 1.33
C GLN A 284 -29.11 4.55 1.11
N PRO A 285 -29.47 3.77 0.07
CA PRO A 285 -28.90 2.45 -0.19
C PRO A 285 -27.38 2.48 -0.34
N VAL A 286 -26.81 3.55 -0.91
CA VAL A 286 -25.34 3.70 -1.04
C VAL A 286 -24.63 3.73 0.31
N VAL A 287 -25.29 4.23 1.37
CA VAL A 287 -24.75 4.25 2.74
C VAL A 287 -25.01 2.93 3.44
N SER A 288 -26.26 2.46 3.45
CA SER A 288 -26.65 1.23 4.18
C SER A 288 -26.05 -0.04 3.56
N GLU A 289 -25.79 -0.04 2.27
CA GLU A 289 -25.12 -1.15 1.55
C GLU A 289 -23.61 -0.93 1.37
N TRP A 290 -23.03 0.06 2.05
CA TRP A 290 -21.59 0.33 2.03
C TRP A 290 -21.02 0.50 0.62
N GLY A 291 -21.66 1.36 -0.19
CA GLY A 291 -21.31 1.55 -1.59
C GLY A 291 -21.64 0.34 -2.48
N GLY A 292 -22.59 -0.50 -2.05
CA GLY A 292 -23.00 -1.73 -2.75
C GLY A 292 -22.21 -2.97 -2.38
N LEU A 293 -21.14 -2.86 -1.59
CA LEU A 293 -20.28 -4.02 -1.25
C LEU A 293 -20.98 -5.03 -0.33
N SER A 294 -21.94 -4.60 0.50
CA SER A 294 -22.72 -5.48 1.37
C SER A 294 -24.07 -5.87 0.79
N SER A 295 -24.48 -5.36 -0.38
CA SER A 295 -25.81 -5.54 -0.96
C SER A 295 -26.20 -7.00 -1.18
N PHE A 296 -25.25 -7.83 -1.62
CA PHE A 296 -25.52 -9.27 -1.81
C PHE A 296 -25.77 -9.98 -0.47
N ALA A 297 -24.96 -9.68 0.55
CA ALA A 297 -25.12 -10.27 1.88
C ALA A 297 -26.45 -9.85 2.53
N SER A 298 -26.84 -8.58 2.40
CA SER A 298 -28.13 -8.06 2.89
C SER A 298 -29.29 -8.78 2.24
N ARG A 299 -29.31 -8.87 0.91
CA ARG A 299 -30.37 -9.59 0.15
C ARG A 299 -30.42 -11.07 0.49
N ALA A 300 -29.27 -11.73 0.64
CA ALA A 300 -29.23 -13.13 1.03
C ALA A 300 -29.82 -13.35 2.42
N SER A 301 -29.50 -12.47 3.39
CA SER A 301 -30.06 -12.52 4.74
C SER A 301 -31.58 -12.31 4.75
N GLU A 302 -32.08 -11.33 4.00
CA GLU A 302 -33.53 -11.09 3.87
C GLU A 302 -34.28 -12.31 3.30
N LEU A 303 -33.73 -12.93 2.24
CA LEU A 303 -34.33 -14.12 1.65
C LEU A 303 -34.33 -15.32 2.61
N VAL A 304 -33.21 -15.54 3.29
CA VAL A 304 -33.13 -16.62 4.29
C VAL A 304 -34.15 -16.40 5.40
N THR A 305 -34.22 -15.19 5.98
CA THR A 305 -35.21 -14.86 7.01
C THR A 305 -36.63 -15.08 6.49
N LYS A 306 -36.93 -14.61 5.28
CA LYS A 306 -38.29 -14.73 4.70
C LYS A 306 -38.75 -16.16 4.45
N TYR A 307 -37.84 -17.08 4.07
CA TYR A 307 -38.21 -18.43 3.66
C TYR A 307 -37.78 -19.53 4.64
N CYS A 308 -37.10 -19.22 5.73
CA CYS A 308 -36.75 -20.17 6.79
C CYS A 308 -37.61 -20.03 8.03
N ASP A 309 -38.36 -18.92 8.18
CA ASP A 309 -39.30 -18.70 9.30
C ASP A 309 -40.73 -19.20 8.96
N GLU A 310 -40.95 -19.88 7.84
CA GLU A 310 -42.14 -20.63 7.46
C GLU A 310 -41.87 -22.15 7.66
#